data_53d475b574987dbb96bbb075123164f9
#
_entry.id   53d475b574987dbb96bbb075123164f9
#
_cell.length_a   1.000
_cell.length_b   1.000
_cell.length_c   1.000
_cell.angle_alpha   90.00
_cell.angle_beta   90.00
_cell.angle_gamma   90.00
#
_symmetry.space_group_name_H-M   'P 1'
#
loop_
_entity.id
_entity.type
_entity.pdbx_description
1 polymer ?
#
loop_
_entity_poly.entity_id
_entity_poly.type
_entity_poly.pdbx_seq_one_letter_code
_entity_poly.pdbx_strand_id
1 'polypeptide(L)'
;MFVYADNAATTKMSKTAIDAMLPYLDTWYGNASSLYAFGQKSAEALAAARETVAGCLGAEAREITFTSGGSEADNQAILSAAAIGAKKGKKHIISTAFEHHAVLHTLKKLEKYGYEITLLDVHENGIVTPEQVRGAIREDTCLVTVMYANNEIGTIQPIAEIGAVCREKGVIFHTDAVQAAGHVAIDVKAENIDMLSISAHKFHGPKGVGALYARRGIPLVNVIEGGAQERGKRAGTENIGGIVAMAAALSEACANLEKNAAYVSALRDKLIAGLKTILHAALNGDETKRLPGNVNFCFEGIEGESLLLLLDEAGICASSGSACTSGSLDPSHVLLAIGRPHEVAHGSLRLTLCEENTEEQVDHMLREIPRVVEYLRSMSPVWKDLTSGKKQFML
;
A
#
# COMPACT_ATOMS: atom_id res chain seq x y z
N MET A 1 -2.61 -6.63 -27.76
CA MET A 1 -3.65 -6.81 -26.69
C MET A 1 -3.36 -5.78 -25.62
N PHE A 2 -4.35 -5.09 -25.05
CA PHE A 2 -4.12 -4.16 -23.94
C PHE A 2 -4.23 -4.89 -22.61
N VAL A 3 -3.23 -4.72 -21.74
CA VAL A 3 -3.15 -5.31 -20.39
C VAL A 3 -2.79 -4.25 -19.39
N TYR A 4 -3.70 -3.94 -18.46
CA TYR A 4 -3.37 -3.10 -17.31
C TYR A 4 -2.93 -4.00 -16.15
N ALA A 5 -1.63 -4.03 -15.89
CA ALA A 5 -0.98 -4.81 -14.84
C ALA A 5 -0.25 -3.92 -13.81
N ASP A 6 -0.82 -2.73 -13.51
CA ASP A 6 -0.25 -1.76 -12.55
C ASP A 6 -1.28 -1.32 -11.49
N ASN A 7 -2.08 -2.27 -11.01
CA ASN A 7 -3.14 -2.00 -10.04
C ASN A 7 -2.61 -1.54 -8.66
N ALA A 8 -1.35 -1.85 -8.31
CA ALA A 8 -0.71 -1.29 -7.11
C ALA A 8 -0.39 0.21 -7.22
N ALA A 9 -0.27 0.76 -8.42
CA ALA A 9 -0.15 2.22 -8.61
C ALA A 9 -1.51 2.91 -8.43
N THR A 10 -2.53 2.44 -9.12
CA THR A 10 -3.93 2.87 -8.99
C THR A 10 -4.84 1.87 -9.69
N THR A 11 -6.08 1.74 -9.23
CA THR A 11 -7.09 0.90 -9.89
C THR A 11 -8.10 1.74 -10.67
N LYS A 12 -8.77 1.12 -11.65
CA LYS A 12 -9.98 1.65 -12.28
C LYS A 12 -11.10 1.68 -11.25
N MET A 13 -11.90 2.73 -11.22
CA MET A 13 -13.10 2.75 -10.36
C MET A 13 -14.10 1.67 -10.81
N SER A 14 -14.65 0.93 -9.83
CA SER A 14 -15.72 -0.03 -10.11
C SER A 14 -17.02 0.69 -10.50
N LYS A 15 -17.88 -0.03 -11.25
CA LYS A 15 -19.19 0.52 -11.60
C LYS A 15 -20.02 0.81 -10.35
N THR A 16 -19.95 -0.04 -9.34
CA THR A 16 -20.60 0.14 -8.04
C THR A 16 -20.17 1.45 -7.38
N ALA A 17 -18.88 1.76 -7.38
CA ALA A 17 -18.35 3.01 -6.84
C ALA A 17 -18.82 4.24 -7.65
N ILE A 18 -18.80 4.15 -8.98
CA ILE A 18 -19.23 5.24 -9.86
C ILE A 18 -20.74 5.52 -9.65
N ASP A 19 -21.58 4.49 -9.68
CA ASP A 19 -23.03 4.64 -9.52
C ASP A 19 -23.38 5.21 -8.13
N ALA A 20 -22.66 4.82 -7.08
CA ALA A 20 -22.83 5.35 -5.75
C ALA A 20 -22.39 6.83 -5.62
N MET A 21 -21.41 7.27 -6.39
CA MET A 21 -20.88 8.63 -6.38
C MET A 21 -21.80 9.65 -7.06
N LEU A 22 -22.34 9.28 -8.23
CA LEU A 22 -23.02 10.18 -9.15
C LEU A 22 -24.14 11.02 -8.50
N PRO A 23 -25.03 10.46 -7.64
CA PRO A 23 -26.10 11.25 -7.02
C PRO A 23 -25.61 12.43 -6.17
N TYR A 24 -24.40 12.33 -5.62
CA TYR A 24 -23.84 13.38 -4.75
C TYR A 24 -23.03 14.43 -5.52
N LEU A 25 -22.92 14.32 -6.84
CA LEU A 25 -22.29 15.31 -7.70
C LEU A 25 -23.29 16.31 -8.30
N ASP A 26 -24.55 15.90 -8.51
CA ASP A 26 -25.56 16.72 -9.16
C ASP A 26 -26.89 16.84 -8.41
N THR A 27 -27.39 15.74 -7.83
CA THR A 27 -28.70 15.69 -7.20
C THR A 27 -28.67 16.05 -5.72
N TRP A 28 -27.78 15.47 -4.94
CA TRP A 28 -27.64 15.63 -3.47
C TRP A 28 -26.32 16.31 -3.09
N TYR A 29 -26.03 17.45 -3.72
CA TYR A 29 -24.78 18.20 -3.53
C TYR A 29 -24.75 19.09 -2.28
N GLY A 30 -25.73 18.96 -1.38
CA GLY A 30 -25.84 19.79 -0.16
C GLY A 30 -24.66 19.58 0.79
N ASN A 31 -24.29 20.64 1.50
CA ASN A 31 -23.25 20.55 2.54
C ASN A 31 -23.78 19.76 3.74
N ALA A 32 -23.06 18.74 4.18
CA ALA A 32 -23.42 17.87 5.31
C ALA A 32 -23.54 18.61 6.66
N SER A 33 -22.91 19.78 6.79
CA SER A 33 -22.99 20.62 8.00
C SER A 33 -24.25 21.51 8.04
N SER A 34 -25.05 21.56 6.96
CA SER A 34 -26.23 22.42 6.89
C SER A 34 -27.42 21.84 7.65
N LEU A 35 -28.20 22.71 8.29
CA LEU A 35 -29.37 22.32 9.11
C LEU A 35 -30.61 21.98 8.28
N TYR A 36 -30.72 22.46 7.04
CA TYR A 36 -31.85 22.20 6.17
C TYR A 36 -31.83 20.78 5.60
N ALA A 37 -33.04 20.24 5.30
CA ALA A 37 -33.21 18.85 4.88
C ALA A 37 -32.36 18.43 3.69
N PHE A 38 -32.09 19.32 2.75
CA PHE A 38 -31.22 19.04 1.59
C PHE A 38 -29.78 18.70 2.00
N GLY A 39 -29.19 19.41 3.00
CA GLY A 39 -27.89 19.13 3.54
C GLY A 39 -27.86 17.86 4.40
N GLN A 40 -28.99 17.57 5.09
CA GLN A 40 -29.10 16.36 5.92
C GLN A 40 -28.99 15.06 5.10
N LYS A 41 -29.39 15.07 3.81
CA LYS A 41 -29.16 13.92 2.91
C LYS A 41 -27.66 13.58 2.76
N SER A 42 -26.81 14.58 2.65
CA SER A 42 -25.36 14.39 2.61
C SER A 42 -24.80 13.92 3.97
N ALA A 43 -25.35 14.44 5.08
CA ALA A 43 -24.98 13.99 6.42
C ALA A 43 -25.34 12.52 6.68
N GLU A 44 -26.54 12.09 6.27
CA GLU A 44 -27.00 10.70 6.33
C GLU A 44 -26.07 9.78 5.52
N ALA A 45 -25.75 10.19 4.29
CA ALA A 45 -24.85 9.44 3.42
C ALA A 45 -23.42 9.30 4.00
N LEU A 46 -22.89 10.39 4.55
CA LEU A 46 -21.60 10.40 5.23
C LEU A 46 -21.58 9.44 6.43
N ALA A 47 -22.66 9.43 7.23
CA ALA A 47 -22.80 8.53 8.37
C ALA A 47 -22.86 7.06 7.92
N ALA A 48 -23.69 6.74 6.94
CA ALA A 48 -23.80 5.39 6.38
C ALA A 48 -22.49 4.89 5.75
N ALA A 49 -21.79 5.73 5.00
CA ALA A 49 -20.50 5.41 4.44
C ALA A 49 -19.46 5.09 5.54
N ARG A 50 -19.49 5.84 6.63
CA ARG A 50 -18.60 5.62 7.78
C ARG A 50 -18.90 4.29 8.49
N GLU A 51 -20.18 3.94 8.67
CA GLU A 51 -20.59 2.64 9.21
C GLU A 51 -20.12 1.49 8.32
N THR A 52 -20.28 1.64 7.00
CA THR A 52 -19.84 0.63 6.02
C THR A 52 -18.33 0.41 6.09
N VAL A 53 -17.52 1.48 6.07
CA VAL A 53 -16.06 1.37 6.18
C VAL A 53 -15.65 0.74 7.51
N ALA A 54 -16.28 1.16 8.61
CA ALA A 54 -16.02 0.58 9.92
C ALA A 54 -16.33 -0.92 9.95
N GLY A 55 -17.48 -1.33 9.41
CA GLY A 55 -17.88 -2.74 9.32
C GLY A 55 -16.89 -3.59 8.54
N CYS A 56 -16.37 -3.09 7.42
CA CYS A 56 -15.36 -3.78 6.62
C CYS A 56 -14.02 -4.00 7.35
N LEU A 57 -13.73 -3.20 8.39
CA LEU A 57 -12.48 -3.27 9.16
C LEU A 57 -12.66 -3.89 10.57
N GLY A 58 -13.87 -4.31 10.95
CA GLY A 58 -14.16 -4.75 12.32
C GLY A 58 -14.14 -3.63 13.37
N ALA A 59 -14.25 -2.35 12.94
CA ALA A 59 -14.18 -1.14 13.73
C ALA A 59 -15.58 -0.61 14.12
N GLU A 60 -15.61 0.46 14.92
CA GLU A 60 -16.82 1.27 15.17
C GLU A 60 -16.78 2.55 14.31
N ALA A 61 -17.95 3.03 13.86
CA ALA A 61 -18.05 4.22 13.00
C ALA A 61 -17.33 5.46 13.59
N ARG A 62 -17.35 5.64 14.91
CA ARG A 62 -16.65 6.75 15.59
C ARG A 62 -15.11 6.67 15.53
N GLU A 63 -14.55 5.52 15.18
CA GLU A 63 -13.12 5.26 15.06
C GLU A 63 -12.58 5.57 13.66
N ILE A 64 -13.47 5.82 12.69
CA ILE A 64 -13.10 6.18 11.33
C ILE A 64 -13.07 7.71 11.16
N THR A 65 -12.01 8.21 10.53
CA THR A 65 -11.85 9.61 10.09
C THR A 65 -11.51 9.61 8.61
N PHE A 66 -12.28 10.30 7.78
CA PHE A 66 -12.01 10.39 6.35
C PHE A 66 -10.87 11.39 6.08
N THR A 67 -10.03 11.04 5.12
CA THR A 67 -8.86 11.79 4.69
C THR A 67 -8.84 11.95 3.18
N SER A 68 -7.87 12.66 2.62
CA SER A 68 -7.68 12.76 1.16
C SER A 68 -6.96 11.55 0.54
N GLY A 69 -6.52 10.58 1.36
CA GLY A 69 -5.82 9.38 0.91
C GLY A 69 -4.90 8.81 1.98
N GLY A 70 -4.19 7.73 1.65
CA GLY A 70 -3.29 7.03 2.56
C GLY A 70 -2.20 7.92 3.14
N SER A 71 -1.58 8.77 2.32
CA SER A 71 -0.50 9.66 2.80
C SER A 71 -0.94 10.64 3.90
N GLU A 72 -2.15 11.19 3.80
CA GLU A 72 -2.71 12.03 4.88
C GLU A 72 -3.00 11.18 6.12
N ALA A 73 -3.56 9.99 5.94
CA ALA A 73 -3.87 9.06 7.02
C ALA A 73 -2.61 8.63 7.78
N ASP A 74 -1.53 8.23 7.07
CA ASP A 74 -0.24 7.87 7.67
C ASP A 74 0.38 9.02 8.45
N ASN A 75 0.40 10.21 7.84
CA ASN A 75 0.93 11.41 8.49
C ASN A 75 0.16 11.69 9.78
N GLN A 76 -1.19 11.67 9.74
CA GLN A 76 -2.02 11.93 10.90
C GLN A 76 -1.81 10.89 12.01
N ALA A 77 -1.71 9.60 11.65
CA ALA A 77 -1.45 8.53 12.61
C ALA A 77 -0.11 8.71 13.32
N ILE A 78 0.97 8.88 12.54
CA ILE A 78 2.33 8.99 13.07
C ILE A 78 2.48 10.25 13.93
N LEU A 79 2.00 11.40 13.44
CA LEU A 79 2.07 12.66 14.20
C LEU A 79 1.23 12.63 15.48
N SER A 80 0.08 11.93 15.47
CA SER A 80 -0.75 11.74 16.66
C SER A 80 -0.06 10.88 17.70
N ALA A 81 0.52 9.75 17.32
CA ALA A 81 1.28 8.89 18.22
C ALA A 81 2.51 9.61 18.79
N ALA A 82 3.23 10.35 17.95
CA ALA A 82 4.37 11.18 18.38
C ALA A 82 3.95 12.23 19.43
N ALA A 83 2.84 12.95 19.19
CA ALA A 83 2.32 13.93 20.13
C ALA A 83 1.88 13.32 21.46
N ILE A 84 1.28 12.12 21.45
CA ILE A 84 0.92 11.36 22.65
C ILE A 84 2.19 10.95 23.41
N GLY A 85 3.20 10.46 22.70
CA GLY A 85 4.48 10.07 23.25
C GLY A 85 5.21 11.24 23.93
N ALA A 86 5.28 12.38 23.26
CA ALA A 86 5.94 13.59 23.75
C ALA A 86 5.39 14.04 25.11
N LYS A 87 4.07 13.97 25.32
CA LYS A 87 3.43 14.29 26.62
C LYS A 87 3.87 13.36 27.75
N LYS A 88 4.42 12.20 27.43
CA LYS A 88 4.91 11.18 28.37
C LYS A 88 6.44 11.09 28.40
N GLY A 89 7.15 12.02 27.72
CA GLY A 89 8.60 11.99 27.58
C GLY A 89 9.13 10.88 26.66
N LYS A 90 8.25 10.25 25.85
CA LYS A 90 8.62 9.16 24.94
C LYS A 90 8.82 9.70 23.51
N LYS A 91 10.00 9.44 22.95
CA LYS A 91 10.37 9.96 21.63
C LYS A 91 11.06 8.92 20.73
N HIS A 92 10.91 7.65 21.01
CA HIS A 92 11.40 6.58 20.15
C HIS A 92 10.26 5.98 19.29
N ILE A 93 10.53 5.78 18.00
CA ILE A 93 9.60 5.20 17.03
C ILE A 93 10.31 4.05 16.30
N ILE A 94 9.62 2.94 16.15
CA ILE A 94 10.08 1.77 15.40
C ILE A 94 9.31 1.70 14.10
N SER A 95 10.03 1.46 12.99
CA SER A 95 9.47 1.26 11.66
C SER A 95 10.31 0.28 10.86
N THR A 96 10.09 0.20 9.55
CA THR A 96 10.87 -0.66 8.67
C THR A 96 11.56 0.14 7.56
N ALA A 97 12.61 -0.43 6.97
CA ALA A 97 13.37 0.25 5.92
C ALA A 97 12.62 0.32 4.57
N PHE A 98 11.52 -0.41 4.41
CA PHE A 98 10.81 -0.56 3.14
C PHE A 98 9.39 0.04 3.12
N GLU A 99 9.05 0.88 4.09
CA GLU A 99 7.77 1.59 4.16
C GLU A 99 7.54 2.50 2.96
N HIS A 100 6.27 2.84 2.73
CA HIS A 100 5.92 3.89 1.78
C HIS A 100 6.53 5.24 2.21
N HIS A 101 6.87 6.09 1.24
CA HIS A 101 7.48 7.41 1.50
C HIS A 101 6.63 8.31 2.41
N ALA A 102 5.30 8.13 2.45
CA ALA A 102 4.42 8.85 3.38
C ALA A 102 4.79 8.56 4.86
N VAL A 103 5.22 7.34 5.16
CA VAL A 103 5.74 6.95 6.48
C VAL A 103 7.18 7.44 6.65
N LEU A 104 8.10 7.03 5.75
CA LEU A 104 9.54 7.34 5.89
C LEU A 104 9.83 8.83 5.96
N HIS A 105 9.19 9.65 5.11
CA HIS A 105 9.43 11.10 5.12
C HIS A 105 8.84 11.77 6.36
N THR A 106 7.72 11.25 6.89
CA THR A 106 7.15 11.74 8.15
C THR A 106 8.06 11.40 9.33
N LEU A 107 8.63 10.19 9.36
CA LEU A 107 9.64 9.80 10.37
C LEU A 107 10.89 10.68 10.27
N LYS A 108 11.43 10.87 9.07
CA LYS A 108 12.57 11.77 8.83
C LYS A 108 12.30 13.22 9.26
N LYS A 109 11.05 13.69 9.13
CA LYS A 109 10.64 14.99 9.67
C LYS A 109 10.70 14.99 11.19
N LEU A 110 10.22 13.92 11.86
CA LEU A 110 10.21 13.82 13.32
C LEU A 110 11.61 13.76 13.94
N GLU A 111 12.61 13.18 13.24
CA GLU A 111 14.02 13.23 13.68
C GLU A 111 14.49 14.67 13.91
N LYS A 112 14.07 15.63 13.07
CA LYS A 112 14.38 17.06 13.24
C LYS A 112 13.75 17.68 14.49
N TYR A 113 12.74 17.01 15.07
CA TYR A 113 12.10 17.40 16.34
C TYR A 113 12.57 16.56 17.54
N GLY A 114 13.69 15.84 17.36
CA GLY A 114 14.36 15.08 18.42
C GLY A 114 13.71 13.73 18.73
N TYR A 115 13.01 13.13 17.76
CA TYR A 115 12.63 11.72 17.83
C TYR A 115 13.75 10.84 17.33
N GLU A 116 13.92 9.68 17.95
CA GLU A 116 14.83 8.64 17.51
C GLU A 116 14.03 7.57 16.73
N ILE A 117 14.53 7.21 15.56
CA ILE A 117 13.87 6.25 14.67
C ILE A 117 14.73 4.99 14.57
N THR A 118 14.16 3.83 14.89
CA THR A 118 14.75 2.52 14.60
C THR A 118 14.07 1.93 13.39
N LEU A 119 14.80 1.69 12.32
CA LEU A 119 14.35 0.97 11.15
C LEU A 119 14.76 -0.49 11.26
N LEU A 120 13.79 -1.40 11.32
CA LEU A 120 14.01 -2.85 11.37
C LEU A 120 14.42 -3.39 10.01
N ASP A 121 15.30 -4.36 10.01
CA ASP A 121 15.66 -5.14 8.84
C ASP A 121 14.46 -6.03 8.42
N VAL A 122 14.23 -6.11 7.11
CA VAL A 122 13.09 -6.83 6.53
C VAL A 122 13.47 -8.16 5.89
N HIS A 123 14.75 -8.53 5.92
CA HIS A 123 15.31 -9.74 5.32
C HIS A 123 14.99 -9.90 3.82
N GLU A 124 15.48 -10.98 3.21
CA GLU A 124 15.32 -11.21 1.76
C GLU A 124 13.85 -11.44 1.32
N ASN A 125 13.02 -12.01 2.22
CA ASN A 125 11.60 -12.24 1.93
C ASN A 125 10.71 -11.03 2.26
N GLY A 126 11.28 -9.95 2.80
CA GLY A 126 10.54 -8.74 3.16
C GLY A 126 9.65 -8.90 4.39
N ILE A 127 9.97 -9.80 5.33
CA ILE A 127 9.18 -10.03 6.55
C ILE A 127 9.94 -9.51 7.78
N VAL A 128 9.26 -8.72 8.60
CA VAL A 128 9.69 -8.37 9.96
C VAL A 128 9.09 -9.36 10.93
N THR A 129 9.92 -9.91 11.82
CA THR A 129 9.43 -10.83 12.83
C THR A 129 8.90 -10.12 14.08
N PRO A 130 7.92 -10.70 14.79
CA PRO A 130 7.46 -10.16 16.09
C PRO A 130 8.59 -10.05 17.12
N GLU A 131 9.59 -10.95 17.06
CA GLU A 131 10.77 -10.95 17.93
C GLU A 131 11.67 -9.74 17.69
N GLN A 132 11.86 -9.33 16.42
CA GLN A 132 12.60 -8.10 16.09
C GLN A 132 11.90 -6.88 16.68
N VAL A 133 10.56 -6.79 16.55
CA VAL A 133 9.77 -5.71 17.14
C VAL A 133 9.89 -5.72 18.65
N ARG A 134 9.74 -6.88 19.29
CA ARG A 134 9.87 -7.06 20.74
C ARG A 134 11.23 -6.61 21.26
N GLY A 135 12.30 -6.98 20.55
CA GLY A 135 13.67 -6.63 20.93
C GLY A 135 14.02 -5.16 20.73
N ALA A 136 13.34 -4.49 19.80
CA ALA A 136 13.57 -3.06 19.54
C ALA A 136 12.75 -2.13 20.46
N ILE A 137 11.67 -2.61 21.09
CA ILE A 137 10.85 -1.79 21.99
C ILE A 137 11.64 -1.44 23.26
N ARG A 138 11.72 -0.14 23.55
CA ARG A 138 12.35 0.46 24.73
C ARG A 138 11.31 1.16 25.62
N GLU A 139 11.71 1.61 26.79
CA GLU A 139 10.82 2.33 27.73
C GLU A 139 10.26 3.63 27.12
N ASP A 140 11.06 4.30 26.27
CA ASP A 140 10.71 5.55 25.61
C ASP A 140 10.07 5.35 24.21
N THR A 141 9.75 4.11 23.83
CA THR A 141 9.04 3.84 22.57
C THR A 141 7.58 4.30 22.66
N CYS A 142 7.16 5.13 21.70
CA CYS A 142 5.79 5.64 21.62
C CYS A 142 4.97 5.07 20.46
N LEU A 143 5.63 4.56 19.41
CA LEU A 143 4.97 4.04 18.22
C LEU A 143 5.79 2.91 17.62
N VAL A 144 5.09 1.87 17.19
CA VAL A 144 5.54 0.91 16.16
C VAL A 144 4.66 1.14 14.93
N THR A 145 5.28 1.36 13.76
CA THR A 145 4.58 1.51 12.48
C THR A 145 5.20 0.57 11.46
N VAL A 146 4.42 -0.41 11.00
CA VAL A 146 4.83 -1.42 10.02
C VAL A 146 3.70 -1.57 9.02
N MET A 147 3.99 -1.42 7.72
CA MET A 147 2.98 -1.57 6.69
C MET A 147 2.38 -2.98 6.68
N TYR A 148 1.11 -3.10 6.36
CA TYR A 148 0.40 -4.40 6.33
C TYR A 148 0.93 -5.30 5.21
N ALA A 149 1.11 -4.73 4.03
CA ALA A 149 1.68 -5.42 2.87
C ALA A 149 2.45 -4.43 2.02
N ASN A 150 3.61 -4.86 1.49
CA ASN A 150 4.45 -3.98 0.71
C ASN A 150 3.90 -3.80 -0.71
N ASN A 151 3.83 -2.56 -1.18
CA ASN A 151 3.28 -2.16 -2.47
C ASN A 151 4.15 -2.56 -3.68
N GLU A 152 5.43 -2.88 -3.47
CA GLU A 152 6.34 -3.28 -4.54
C GLU A 152 6.49 -4.78 -4.62
N ILE A 153 6.90 -5.43 -3.55
CA ILE A 153 7.20 -6.87 -3.52
C ILE A 153 6.02 -7.74 -3.08
N GLY A 154 4.92 -7.13 -2.61
CA GLY A 154 3.68 -7.81 -2.25
C GLY A 154 3.69 -8.55 -0.92
N THR A 155 4.82 -8.66 -0.22
CA THR A 155 4.93 -9.41 1.03
C THR A 155 3.98 -8.87 2.10
N ILE A 156 3.21 -9.77 2.72
CA ILE A 156 2.28 -9.49 3.83
C ILE A 156 3.00 -9.71 5.15
N GLN A 157 2.87 -8.76 6.08
CA GLN A 157 3.50 -8.80 7.39
C GLN A 157 2.67 -9.59 8.41
N PRO A 158 3.29 -10.16 9.45
CA PRO A 158 2.58 -10.84 10.55
C PRO A 158 1.94 -9.83 11.52
N ILE A 159 0.93 -9.10 11.03
CA ILE A 159 0.33 -7.93 11.70
C ILE A 159 -0.29 -8.30 13.05
N ALA A 160 -1.02 -9.41 13.13
CA ALA A 160 -1.68 -9.85 14.37
C ALA A 160 -0.66 -10.13 15.49
N GLU A 161 0.45 -10.79 15.14
CA GLU A 161 1.53 -11.12 16.07
C GLU A 161 2.31 -9.87 16.49
N ILE A 162 2.59 -8.95 15.57
CA ILE A 162 3.21 -7.65 15.87
C ILE A 162 2.28 -6.82 16.77
N GLY A 163 0.99 -6.76 16.45
CA GLY A 163 -0.02 -6.09 17.24
C GLY A 163 -0.12 -6.65 18.67
N ALA A 164 -0.03 -7.98 18.82
CA ALA A 164 -0.02 -8.63 20.14
C ALA A 164 1.22 -8.19 20.96
N VAL A 165 2.40 -8.13 20.35
CA VAL A 165 3.63 -7.65 21.00
C VAL A 165 3.46 -6.18 21.44
N CYS A 166 2.95 -5.31 20.58
CA CYS A 166 2.74 -3.90 20.88
C CYS A 166 1.73 -3.71 22.03
N ARG A 167 0.64 -4.50 22.02
CA ARG A 167 -0.38 -4.51 23.07
C ARG A 167 0.19 -4.94 24.42
N GLU A 168 0.98 -6.02 24.45
CA GLU A 168 1.69 -6.49 25.65
C GLU A 168 2.61 -5.43 26.24
N LYS A 169 3.34 -4.70 25.38
CA LYS A 169 4.29 -3.66 25.77
C LYS A 169 3.66 -2.28 26.02
N GLY A 170 2.36 -2.12 25.74
CA GLY A 170 1.66 -0.84 25.91
C GLY A 170 2.14 0.26 24.96
N VAL A 171 2.60 -0.12 23.76
CA VAL A 171 3.06 0.78 22.69
C VAL A 171 1.97 0.86 21.63
N ILE A 172 1.73 2.06 21.07
CA ILE A 172 0.77 2.26 19.99
C ILE A 172 1.27 1.55 18.73
N PHE A 173 0.38 0.79 18.08
CA PHE A 173 0.65 0.12 16.81
C PHE A 173 -0.15 0.75 15.67
N HIS A 174 0.55 1.23 14.65
CA HIS A 174 -0.01 1.71 13.38
C HIS A 174 0.41 0.79 12.25
N THR A 175 -0.48 0.59 11.28
CA THR A 175 -0.18 -0.09 10.03
C THR A 175 -0.70 0.70 8.82
N ASP A 176 0.16 0.92 7.82
CA ASP A 176 -0.27 1.33 6.49
C ASP A 176 -0.86 0.10 5.79
N ALA A 177 -2.19 0.04 5.70
CA ALA A 177 -2.93 -1.03 5.05
C ALA A 177 -3.45 -0.64 3.65
N VAL A 178 -2.88 0.39 3.03
CA VAL A 178 -3.29 0.91 1.73
C VAL A 178 -3.30 -0.18 0.65
N GLN A 179 -2.34 -1.10 0.67
CA GLN A 179 -2.29 -2.21 -0.29
C GLN A 179 -3.03 -3.46 0.17
N ALA A 180 -3.43 -3.53 1.45
CA ALA A 180 -4.10 -4.70 2.02
C ALA A 180 -5.62 -4.59 1.99
N ALA A 181 -6.17 -3.38 2.24
CA ALA A 181 -7.61 -3.15 2.28
C ALA A 181 -8.29 -3.56 0.97
N GLY A 182 -9.32 -4.40 1.06
CA GLY A 182 -10.03 -4.95 -0.08
C GLY A 182 -9.34 -6.15 -0.77
N HIS A 183 -8.11 -6.51 -0.37
CA HIS A 183 -7.35 -7.62 -0.95
C HIS A 183 -7.07 -8.76 0.02
N VAL A 184 -7.06 -8.46 1.32
CA VAL A 184 -6.97 -9.44 2.41
C VAL A 184 -7.98 -9.10 3.50
N ALA A 185 -8.39 -10.11 4.29
CA ALA A 185 -9.27 -9.89 5.43
C ALA A 185 -8.54 -9.09 6.51
N ILE A 186 -9.18 -8.06 7.04
CA ILE A 186 -8.66 -7.22 8.12
C ILE A 186 -9.70 -7.14 9.24
N ASP A 187 -9.29 -7.46 10.46
CA ASP A 187 -10.06 -7.20 11.68
C ASP A 187 -9.16 -6.46 12.69
N VAL A 188 -9.34 -5.16 12.78
CA VAL A 188 -8.48 -4.30 13.63
C VAL A 188 -8.49 -4.68 15.11
N LYS A 189 -9.55 -5.34 15.59
CA LYS A 189 -9.65 -5.79 16.98
C LYS A 189 -8.91 -7.10 17.19
N ALA A 190 -9.15 -8.09 16.31
CA ALA A 190 -8.49 -9.39 16.37
C ALA A 190 -6.97 -9.27 16.15
N GLU A 191 -6.54 -8.36 15.29
CA GLU A 191 -5.14 -8.12 14.95
C GLU A 191 -4.43 -7.11 15.88
N ASN A 192 -5.14 -6.61 16.91
CA ASN A 192 -4.60 -5.67 17.90
C ASN A 192 -4.06 -4.36 17.29
N ILE A 193 -4.65 -3.89 16.21
CA ILE A 193 -4.27 -2.66 15.55
C ILE A 193 -4.84 -1.46 16.30
N ASP A 194 -4.03 -0.45 16.56
CA ASP A 194 -4.45 0.80 17.20
C ASP A 194 -4.81 1.88 16.19
N MET A 195 -4.08 1.94 15.07
CA MET A 195 -4.36 2.85 13.95
C MET A 195 -4.07 2.14 12.63
N LEU A 196 -4.89 2.45 11.60
CA LEU A 196 -4.76 1.83 10.27
C LEU A 196 -5.14 2.83 9.18
N SER A 197 -4.29 2.93 8.16
CA SER A 197 -4.48 3.82 7.02
C SER A 197 -4.95 3.07 5.78
N ILE A 198 -5.94 3.62 5.04
CA ILE A 198 -6.42 3.09 3.77
C ILE A 198 -6.59 4.19 2.71
N SER A 199 -6.58 3.81 1.43
CA SER A 199 -6.76 4.72 0.30
C SER A 199 -7.66 4.10 -0.76
N ALA A 200 -8.75 4.77 -1.10
CA ALA A 200 -9.83 4.23 -1.92
C ALA A 200 -9.38 3.73 -3.31
N HIS A 201 -8.45 4.44 -3.94
CA HIS A 201 -8.01 4.12 -5.29
C HIS A 201 -7.16 2.83 -5.41
N LYS A 202 -6.92 2.11 -4.33
CA LYS A 202 -6.24 0.81 -4.34
C LYS A 202 -7.21 -0.37 -4.36
N PHE A 203 -8.49 -0.12 -4.05
CA PHE A 203 -9.55 -1.12 -4.07
C PHE A 203 -10.76 -0.64 -4.90
N HIS A 204 -10.51 -0.14 -6.10
CA HIS A 204 -11.52 0.28 -7.09
C HIS A 204 -12.43 1.45 -6.65
N GLY A 205 -12.00 2.23 -5.65
CA GLY A 205 -12.62 3.48 -5.27
C GLY A 205 -11.98 4.70 -5.96
N PRO A 206 -12.47 5.92 -5.66
CA PRO A 206 -11.96 7.15 -6.26
C PRO A 206 -10.59 7.55 -5.72
N LYS A 207 -9.81 8.26 -6.54
CA LYS A 207 -8.60 8.98 -6.10
C LYS A 207 -9.00 10.16 -5.20
N GLY A 208 -8.09 10.58 -4.32
CA GLY A 208 -8.32 11.75 -3.47
C GLY A 208 -9.25 11.50 -2.27
N VAL A 209 -9.45 10.24 -1.89
CA VAL A 209 -10.19 9.81 -0.69
C VAL A 209 -9.47 8.66 -0.01
N GLY A 210 -9.42 8.71 1.31
CA GLY A 210 -8.92 7.65 2.17
C GLY A 210 -9.57 7.72 3.55
N ALA A 211 -9.12 6.87 4.45
CA ALA A 211 -9.55 6.91 5.84
C ALA A 211 -8.42 6.48 6.79
N LEU A 212 -8.49 7.03 7.99
CA LEU A 212 -7.73 6.61 9.14
C LEU A 212 -8.68 5.97 10.14
N TYR A 213 -8.45 4.70 10.46
CA TYR A 213 -8.96 4.08 11.67
C TYR A 213 -8.07 4.48 12.85
N ALA A 214 -8.68 4.89 13.95
CA ALA A 214 -7.99 5.10 15.21
C ALA A 214 -8.84 4.57 16.35
N ARG A 215 -8.33 3.57 17.07
CA ARG A 215 -9.00 2.92 18.20
C ARG A 215 -9.48 3.96 19.21
N ARG A 216 -10.67 3.75 19.75
CA ARG A 216 -11.24 4.61 20.78
C ARG A 216 -10.23 4.90 21.90
N GLY A 217 -10.09 6.19 22.24
CA GLY A 217 -9.16 6.67 23.28
C GLY A 217 -7.81 7.15 22.73
N ILE A 218 -7.55 7.02 21.42
CA ILE A 218 -6.39 7.62 20.77
C ILE A 218 -6.78 9.02 20.26
N PRO A 219 -6.28 10.11 20.86
CA PRO A 219 -6.54 11.45 20.34
C PRO A 219 -5.74 11.70 19.06
N LEU A 220 -6.44 12.11 18.00
CA LEU A 220 -5.79 12.49 16.75
C LEU A 220 -5.44 13.99 16.77
N VAL A 221 -4.25 14.31 16.25
CA VAL A 221 -3.86 15.69 15.94
C VAL A 221 -4.36 16.04 14.52
N ASN A 222 -4.71 17.31 14.31
CA ASN A 222 -5.08 17.78 12.99
C ASN A 222 -3.82 17.96 12.12
N VAL A 223 -3.85 17.42 10.92
CA VAL A 223 -2.86 17.70 9.88
C VAL A 223 -3.33 18.86 9.01
N ILE A 224 -4.65 18.99 8.87
CA ILE A 224 -5.31 20.09 8.16
C ILE A 224 -6.16 20.85 9.18
N GLU A 225 -5.79 22.10 9.45
CA GLU A 225 -6.48 22.98 10.38
C GLU A 225 -7.63 23.72 9.70
N GLY A 226 -8.71 24.03 10.44
CA GLY A 226 -9.87 24.77 9.95
C GLY A 226 -11.15 24.50 10.71
N GLY A 227 -12.24 24.18 10.01
CA GLY A 227 -13.56 23.91 10.60
C GLY A 227 -13.63 22.59 11.35
N ALA A 228 -14.78 22.32 11.98
CA ALA A 228 -14.99 21.16 12.86
C ALA A 228 -15.44 19.87 12.12
N GLN A 229 -15.21 19.78 10.83
CA GLN A 229 -15.52 18.58 10.06
C GLN A 229 -14.78 17.36 10.67
N GLU A 230 -15.23 16.17 10.34
CA GLU A 230 -14.72 14.92 10.92
C GLU A 230 -14.61 14.99 12.47
N ARG A 231 -15.58 15.64 13.10
CA ARG A 231 -15.63 15.83 14.57
C ARG A 231 -14.40 16.56 15.13
N GLY A 232 -13.90 17.54 14.36
CA GLY A 232 -12.72 18.35 14.70
C GLY A 232 -11.38 17.65 14.48
N LYS A 233 -11.37 16.49 13.81
CA LYS A 233 -10.14 15.71 13.56
C LYS A 233 -9.52 15.99 12.21
N ARG A 234 -10.29 16.53 11.26
CA ARG A 234 -9.84 16.85 9.89
C ARG A 234 -10.75 17.91 9.30
N ALA A 235 -10.24 19.09 9.09
CA ALA A 235 -10.98 20.22 8.59
C ALA A 235 -11.20 20.18 7.05
N GLY A 236 -12.13 21.00 6.57
CA GLY A 236 -12.49 21.10 5.15
C GLY A 236 -13.78 20.35 4.83
N THR A 237 -14.60 20.93 3.93
CA THR A 237 -15.86 20.34 3.48
C THR A 237 -15.65 18.92 3.01
N GLU A 238 -16.51 18.02 3.48
CA GLU A 238 -16.38 16.57 3.19
C GLU A 238 -16.68 16.29 1.71
N ASN A 239 -15.85 15.46 1.10
CA ASN A 239 -16.03 14.94 -0.27
C ASN A 239 -17.08 13.81 -0.26
N ILE A 240 -18.38 14.17 -0.11
CA ILE A 240 -19.46 13.21 0.09
C ILE A 240 -19.49 12.15 -1.02
N GLY A 241 -19.48 12.59 -2.29
CA GLY A 241 -19.50 11.66 -3.43
C GLY A 241 -18.33 10.68 -3.40
N GLY A 242 -17.13 11.19 -3.15
CA GLY A 242 -15.92 10.33 -3.05
C GLY A 242 -15.96 9.39 -1.86
N ILE A 243 -16.46 9.84 -0.70
CA ILE A 243 -16.56 9.02 0.52
C ILE A 243 -17.60 7.89 0.34
N VAL A 244 -18.75 8.19 -0.26
CA VAL A 244 -19.78 7.19 -0.55
C VAL A 244 -19.27 6.16 -1.55
N ALA A 245 -18.57 6.61 -2.61
CA ALA A 245 -17.95 5.72 -3.59
C ALA A 245 -16.85 4.83 -2.97
N MET A 246 -16.03 5.38 -2.07
CA MET A 246 -15.03 4.61 -1.33
C MET A 246 -15.69 3.51 -0.49
N ALA A 247 -16.76 3.84 0.24
CA ALA A 247 -17.48 2.87 1.07
C ALA A 247 -18.10 1.75 0.23
N ALA A 248 -18.71 2.11 -0.92
CA ALA A 248 -19.29 1.16 -1.86
C ALA A 248 -18.21 0.22 -2.45
N ALA A 249 -17.07 0.76 -2.88
CA ALA A 249 -15.95 -0.03 -3.40
C ALA A 249 -15.37 -0.98 -2.34
N LEU A 250 -15.15 -0.52 -1.11
CA LEU A 250 -14.62 -1.35 -0.04
C LEU A 250 -15.60 -2.47 0.33
N SER A 251 -16.90 -2.16 0.42
CA SER A 251 -17.94 -3.15 0.68
C SER A 251 -18.00 -4.23 -0.41
N GLU A 252 -17.91 -3.83 -1.69
CA GLU A 252 -17.87 -4.76 -2.83
C GLU A 252 -16.63 -5.65 -2.78
N ALA A 253 -15.45 -5.07 -2.51
CA ALA A 253 -14.21 -5.80 -2.37
C ALA A 253 -14.25 -6.82 -1.21
N CYS A 254 -14.74 -6.41 -0.03
CA CYS A 254 -14.88 -7.31 1.13
C CYS A 254 -15.89 -8.43 0.88
N ALA A 255 -17.02 -8.14 0.21
CA ALA A 255 -18.04 -9.15 -0.11
C ALA A 255 -17.54 -10.22 -1.11
N ASN A 256 -16.58 -9.88 -1.96
CA ASN A 256 -16.02 -10.78 -2.97
C ASN A 256 -14.59 -11.27 -2.63
N LEU A 257 -14.09 -10.99 -1.43
CA LEU A 257 -12.69 -11.13 -1.05
C LEU A 257 -12.12 -12.53 -1.36
N GLU A 258 -12.75 -13.58 -0.84
CA GLU A 258 -12.27 -14.97 -1.02
C GLU A 258 -12.25 -15.39 -2.49
N LYS A 259 -13.33 -15.05 -3.22
CA LYS A 259 -13.47 -15.36 -4.64
C LYS A 259 -12.39 -14.64 -5.46
N ASN A 260 -12.23 -13.34 -5.25
CA ASN A 260 -11.28 -12.53 -5.99
C ASN A 260 -9.84 -12.92 -5.63
N ALA A 261 -9.54 -13.13 -4.35
CA ALA A 261 -8.22 -13.58 -3.90
C ALA A 261 -7.82 -14.92 -4.52
N ALA A 262 -8.72 -15.90 -4.56
CA ALA A 262 -8.47 -17.21 -5.18
C ALA A 262 -8.20 -17.08 -6.68
N TYR A 263 -9.05 -16.34 -7.40
CA TYR A 263 -8.91 -16.14 -8.85
C TYR A 263 -7.63 -15.40 -9.21
N VAL A 264 -7.38 -14.26 -8.57
CA VAL A 264 -6.22 -13.41 -8.87
C VAL A 264 -4.92 -14.11 -8.46
N SER A 265 -4.91 -14.88 -7.36
CA SER A 265 -3.75 -15.69 -6.97
C SER A 265 -3.41 -16.76 -8.00
N ALA A 266 -4.41 -17.41 -8.61
CA ALA A 266 -4.15 -18.37 -9.68
C ALA A 266 -3.49 -17.73 -10.91
N LEU A 267 -3.94 -16.54 -11.31
CA LEU A 267 -3.32 -15.75 -12.39
C LEU A 267 -1.87 -15.33 -12.02
N ARG A 268 -1.66 -14.85 -10.80
CA ARG A 268 -0.35 -14.48 -10.26
C ARG A 268 0.61 -15.68 -10.28
N ASP A 269 0.18 -16.82 -9.78
CA ASP A 269 1.04 -18.00 -9.66
C ASP A 269 1.44 -18.54 -11.03
N LYS A 270 0.51 -18.53 -12.01
CA LYS A 270 0.82 -18.83 -13.42
C LYS A 270 1.88 -17.88 -13.96
N LEU A 271 1.74 -16.58 -13.71
CA LEU A 271 2.70 -15.57 -14.16
C LEU A 271 4.07 -15.76 -13.50
N ILE A 272 4.12 -15.98 -12.19
CA ILE A 272 5.36 -16.23 -11.44
C ILE A 272 6.05 -17.49 -11.97
N ALA A 273 5.32 -18.59 -12.16
CA ALA A 273 5.88 -19.86 -12.66
C ALA A 273 6.53 -19.66 -14.05
N GLY A 274 5.87 -18.92 -14.93
CA GLY A 274 6.43 -18.64 -16.27
C GLY A 274 7.65 -17.72 -16.21
N LEU A 275 7.63 -16.65 -15.42
CA LEU A 275 8.76 -15.72 -15.31
C LEU A 275 10.00 -16.34 -14.62
N LYS A 276 9.82 -17.30 -13.72
CA LYS A 276 10.92 -18.08 -13.12
C LYS A 276 11.72 -18.91 -14.14
N THR A 277 11.21 -19.14 -15.34
CA THR A 277 11.94 -19.84 -16.42
C THR A 277 12.99 -18.98 -17.10
N ILE A 278 12.94 -17.66 -16.92
CA ILE A 278 13.91 -16.71 -17.46
C ILE A 278 15.20 -16.83 -16.66
N LEU A 279 16.31 -17.16 -17.33
CA LEU A 279 17.61 -17.26 -16.67
C LEU A 279 18.03 -15.92 -16.06
N HIS A 280 18.71 -15.97 -14.91
CA HIS A 280 19.13 -14.78 -14.18
C HIS A 280 17.99 -13.79 -13.94
N ALA A 281 16.87 -14.33 -13.47
CA ALA A 281 15.72 -13.61 -12.99
C ALA A 281 15.38 -14.08 -11.57
N ALA A 282 15.00 -13.17 -10.69
CA ALA A 282 14.65 -13.49 -9.31
C ALA A 282 13.31 -12.86 -8.92
N LEU A 283 12.42 -13.67 -8.32
CA LEU A 283 11.23 -13.19 -7.64
C LEU A 283 11.64 -12.41 -6.38
N ASN A 284 11.02 -11.26 -6.15
CA ASN A 284 11.23 -10.45 -4.96
C ASN A 284 10.09 -10.63 -3.96
N GLY A 285 10.43 -10.64 -2.66
CA GLY A 285 9.50 -10.86 -1.57
C GLY A 285 9.15 -12.33 -1.32
N ASP A 286 8.28 -12.58 -0.33
CA ASP A 286 7.87 -13.93 0.06
C ASP A 286 7.04 -14.60 -1.04
N GLU A 287 7.27 -15.90 -1.27
CA GLU A 287 6.55 -16.65 -2.32
C GLU A 287 5.09 -16.94 -1.97
N THR A 288 4.77 -17.09 -0.69
CA THR A 288 3.47 -17.55 -0.18
C THR A 288 2.73 -16.47 0.55
N LYS A 289 3.40 -15.75 1.46
CA LYS A 289 2.84 -14.64 2.24
C LYS A 289 2.84 -13.36 1.41
N ARG A 290 2.02 -13.35 0.35
CA ARG A 290 1.98 -12.21 -0.57
C ARG A 290 0.56 -11.87 -1.00
N LEU A 291 0.37 -10.60 -1.38
CA LEU A 291 -0.89 -10.10 -1.95
C LEU A 291 -1.31 -10.91 -3.18
N PRO A 292 -2.63 -11.15 -3.36
CA PRO A 292 -3.13 -11.99 -4.44
C PRO A 292 -2.62 -11.61 -5.83
N GLY A 293 -2.53 -10.33 -6.14
CA GLY A 293 -2.20 -9.85 -7.49
C GLY A 293 -0.75 -9.42 -7.72
N ASN A 294 0.12 -9.42 -6.70
CA ASN A 294 1.45 -8.84 -6.83
C ASN A 294 2.49 -9.82 -7.35
N VAL A 295 3.21 -9.41 -8.40
CA VAL A 295 4.38 -10.08 -8.98
C VAL A 295 5.50 -9.05 -9.11
N ASN A 296 6.67 -9.32 -8.54
CA ASN A 296 7.82 -8.45 -8.67
C ASN A 296 9.07 -9.28 -8.95
N PHE A 297 9.74 -8.98 -10.06
CA PHE A 297 10.96 -9.65 -10.49
C PHE A 297 12.09 -8.66 -10.74
N CYS A 298 13.32 -9.10 -10.52
CA CYS A 298 14.51 -8.49 -11.10
C CYS A 298 15.03 -9.36 -12.23
N PHE A 299 15.47 -8.72 -13.31
CA PHE A 299 16.14 -9.35 -14.45
C PHE A 299 17.55 -8.78 -14.58
N GLU A 300 18.57 -9.61 -14.35
CA GLU A 300 19.95 -9.16 -14.40
C GLU A 300 20.39 -8.78 -15.82
N GLY A 301 21.15 -7.70 -15.92
CA GLY A 301 21.77 -7.24 -17.17
C GLY A 301 20.89 -6.34 -18.05
N ILE A 302 19.76 -5.84 -17.54
CA ILE A 302 18.88 -4.89 -18.24
C ILE A 302 18.51 -3.70 -17.36
N GLU A 303 17.95 -2.68 -17.98
CA GLU A 303 17.40 -1.48 -17.33
C GLU A 303 15.87 -1.54 -17.31
N GLY A 304 15.27 -1.33 -16.13
CA GLY A 304 13.82 -1.40 -15.91
C GLY A 304 13.03 -0.37 -16.72
N GLU A 305 13.52 0.86 -16.87
CA GLU A 305 12.84 1.87 -17.69
C GLU A 305 12.72 1.45 -19.16
N SER A 306 13.80 0.92 -19.74
CA SER A 306 13.80 0.38 -21.11
C SER A 306 12.83 -0.81 -21.24
N LEU A 307 12.77 -1.66 -20.20
CA LEU A 307 11.82 -2.77 -20.14
C LEU A 307 10.38 -2.24 -20.17
N LEU A 308 10.06 -1.25 -19.34
CA LEU A 308 8.70 -0.68 -19.27
C LEU A 308 8.26 -0.05 -20.61
N LEU A 309 9.14 0.71 -21.27
CA LEU A 309 8.84 1.33 -22.56
C LEU A 309 8.52 0.29 -23.65
N LEU A 310 9.29 -0.80 -23.73
CA LEU A 310 9.04 -1.87 -24.69
C LEU A 310 7.81 -2.72 -24.35
N LEU A 311 7.49 -2.85 -23.06
CA LEU A 311 6.25 -3.52 -22.64
C LEU A 311 5.02 -2.65 -22.95
N ASP A 312 5.11 -1.33 -22.83
CA ASP A 312 4.04 -0.41 -23.26
C ASP A 312 3.76 -0.50 -24.77
N GLU A 313 4.81 -0.60 -25.62
CA GLU A 313 4.66 -0.88 -27.06
C GLU A 313 3.96 -2.23 -27.33
N ALA A 314 4.17 -3.22 -26.45
CA ALA A 314 3.47 -4.50 -26.50
C ALA A 314 2.05 -4.45 -25.91
N GLY A 315 1.61 -3.27 -25.41
CA GLY A 315 0.31 -3.03 -24.81
C GLY A 315 0.20 -3.47 -23.35
N ILE A 316 1.32 -3.62 -22.62
CA ILE A 316 1.38 -4.03 -21.21
C ILE A 316 1.78 -2.85 -20.35
N CYS A 317 0.86 -2.35 -19.52
CA CYS A 317 1.12 -1.35 -18.51
C CYS A 317 1.65 -2.01 -17.24
N ALA A 318 2.86 -1.62 -16.82
CA ALA A 318 3.54 -2.14 -15.64
C ALA A 318 4.36 -1.03 -14.96
N SER A 319 4.96 -1.32 -13.81
CA SER A 319 5.87 -0.41 -13.10
C SER A 319 7.21 -1.06 -12.81
N SER A 320 8.23 -0.24 -12.55
CA SER A 320 9.44 -0.65 -11.84
C SER A 320 9.31 -0.35 -10.35
N GLY A 321 10.15 -0.91 -9.51
CA GLY A 321 10.17 -0.61 -8.07
C GLY A 321 10.36 0.88 -7.73
N SER A 322 10.93 1.69 -8.63
CA SER A 322 11.21 3.12 -8.46
C SER A 322 10.09 4.06 -8.93
N ALA A 323 8.91 3.56 -9.31
CA ALA A 323 7.83 4.36 -9.92
C ALA A 323 7.33 5.56 -9.08
N CYS A 324 7.57 5.61 -7.77
CA CYS A 324 7.18 6.72 -6.90
C CYS A 324 8.20 7.88 -6.88
N THR A 325 9.37 7.70 -7.47
CA THR A 325 10.44 8.72 -7.57
C THR A 325 10.72 9.04 -9.04
N SER A 326 9.67 9.45 -9.78
CA SER A 326 9.80 9.88 -11.17
C SER A 326 10.92 10.93 -11.30
N GLY A 327 12.07 10.51 -11.87
CA GLY A 327 13.26 11.36 -12.05
C GLY A 327 14.48 10.98 -11.19
N SER A 328 14.41 9.98 -10.30
CA SER A 328 15.60 9.41 -9.63
C SER A 328 16.14 8.23 -10.45
N LEU A 329 17.42 8.26 -10.74
CA LEU A 329 18.16 7.12 -11.32
C LEU A 329 18.47 6.05 -10.27
N ASP A 330 18.09 6.26 -9.01
CA ASP A 330 18.37 5.31 -7.93
C ASP A 330 17.37 4.14 -7.96
N PRO A 331 17.81 2.91 -7.69
CA PRO A 331 16.94 1.75 -7.59
C PRO A 331 16.00 1.87 -6.39
N SER A 332 14.95 1.06 -6.38
CA SER A 332 13.98 1.01 -5.29
C SER A 332 14.64 0.77 -3.93
N HIS A 333 14.32 1.64 -2.95
CA HIS A 333 14.74 1.45 -1.56
C HIS A 333 14.21 0.13 -0.97
N VAL A 334 13.05 -0.35 -1.44
CA VAL A 334 12.46 -1.63 -1.04
C VAL A 334 13.34 -2.79 -1.49
N LEU A 335 13.77 -2.79 -2.75
CA LEU A 335 14.63 -3.83 -3.29
C LEU A 335 16.02 -3.84 -2.62
N LEU A 336 16.56 -2.66 -2.32
CA LEU A 336 17.79 -2.56 -1.56
C LEU A 336 17.62 -3.07 -0.12
N ALA A 337 16.48 -2.76 0.52
CA ALA A 337 16.18 -3.22 1.88
C ALA A 337 16.05 -4.74 2.00
N ILE A 338 15.59 -5.44 0.94
CA ILE A 338 15.57 -6.91 0.89
C ILE A 338 16.91 -7.52 0.41
N GLY A 339 17.97 -6.72 0.30
CA GLY A 339 19.32 -7.20 -0.02
C GLY A 339 19.60 -7.39 -1.51
N ARG A 340 18.75 -6.89 -2.43
CA ARG A 340 19.10 -6.94 -3.85
C ARG A 340 20.27 -6.01 -4.15
N PRO A 341 21.30 -6.50 -4.86
CA PRO A 341 22.39 -5.64 -5.32
C PRO A 341 21.88 -4.50 -6.20
N HIS A 342 22.52 -3.35 -6.14
CA HIS A 342 22.13 -2.14 -6.85
C HIS A 342 21.92 -2.38 -8.36
N GLU A 343 22.88 -3.07 -9.00
CA GLU A 343 22.84 -3.40 -10.42
C GLU A 343 21.68 -4.31 -10.79
N VAL A 344 21.30 -5.23 -9.89
CA VAL A 344 20.17 -6.16 -10.08
C VAL A 344 18.83 -5.42 -9.87
N ALA A 345 18.76 -4.56 -8.87
CA ALA A 345 17.55 -3.81 -8.55
C ALA A 345 17.11 -2.85 -9.66
N HIS A 346 18.06 -2.36 -10.48
CA HIS A 346 17.75 -1.56 -11.67
C HIS A 346 16.92 -2.31 -12.71
N GLY A 347 17.07 -3.62 -12.86
CA GLY A 347 16.33 -4.46 -13.80
C GLY A 347 14.99 -4.95 -13.24
N SER A 348 14.34 -4.20 -12.37
CA SER A 348 13.09 -4.61 -11.72
C SER A 348 11.84 -4.36 -12.56
N LEU A 349 10.87 -5.26 -12.42
CA LEU A 349 9.54 -5.20 -13.01
C LEU A 349 8.51 -5.57 -11.95
N ARG A 350 7.54 -4.70 -11.72
CA ARG A 350 6.36 -4.98 -10.91
C ARG A 350 5.13 -5.09 -11.81
N LEU A 351 4.44 -6.21 -11.70
CA LEU A 351 3.15 -6.47 -12.31
C LEU A 351 2.12 -6.69 -11.21
N THR A 352 0.98 -6.02 -11.29
CA THR A 352 -0.07 -6.16 -10.28
C THR A 352 -1.42 -6.35 -10.94
N LEU A 353 -1.99 -7.52 -10.70
CA LEU A 353 -3.24 -8.00 -11.28
C LEU A 353 -4.43 -7.72 -10.35
N CYS A 354 -5.61 -7.65 -10.93
CA CYS A 354 -6.88 -7.62 -10.23
C CYS A 354 -7.89 -8.57 -10.88
N GLU A 355 -9.11 -8.62 -10.38
CA GLU A 355 -10.18 -9.50 -10.87
C GLU A 355 -10.67 -9.17 -12.29
N GLU A 356 -10.32 -8.01 -12.85
CA GLU A 356 -10.61 -7.66 -14.25
C GLU A 356 -9.58 -8.26 -15.24
N ASN A 357 -8.42 -8.75 -14.75
CA ASN A 357 -7.44 -9.40 -15.61
C ASN A 357 -7.87 -10.81 -15.99
N THR A 358 -7.47 -11.26 -17.19
CA THR A 358 -7.82 -12.57 -17.71
C THR A 358 -6.61 -13.49 -17.92
N GLU A 359 -6.87 -14.78 -18.07
CA GLU A 359 -5.82 -15.78 -18.34
C GLU A 359 -5.10 -15.50 -19.67
N GLU A 360 -5.83 -15.06 -20.71
CA GLU A 360 -5.26 -14.67 -22.01
C GLU A 360 -4.30 -13.47 -21.87
N GLN A 361 -4.59 -12.54 -20.97
CA GLN A 361 -3.69 -11.43 -20.67
C GLN A 361 -2.41 -11.91 -19.99
N VAL A 362 -2.51 -12.89 -19.09
CA VAL A 362 -1.33 -13.53 -18.47
C VAL A 362 -0.50 -14.26 -19.53
N ASP A 363 -1.14 -14.99 -20.43
CA ASP A 363 -0.46 -15.67 -21.55
C ASP A 363 0.23 -14.67 -22.49
N HIS A 364 -0.38 -13.51 -22.72
CA HIS A 364 0.24 -12.43 -23.48
C HIS A 364 1.51 -11.91 -22.78
N MET A 365 1.43 -11.62 -21.49
CA MET A 365 2.60 -11.20 -20.70
C MET A 365 3.72 -12.24 -20.71
N LEU A 366 3.40 -13.52 -20.59
CA LEU A 366 4.36 -14.63 -20.64
C LEU A 366 5.03 -14.83 -22.01
N ARG A 367 4.44 -14.35 -23.10
CA ARG A 367 5.09 -14.31 -24.41
C ARG A 367 5.97 -13.08 -24.59
N GLU A 368 5.49 -11.92 -24.18
CA GLU A 368 6.16 -10.63 -24.47
C GLU A 368 7.31 -10.32 -23.51
N ILE A 369 7.16 -10.59 -22.20
CA ILE A 369 8.21 -10.26 -21.22
C ILE A 369 9.53 -10.97 -21.52
N PRO A 370 9.57 -12.31 -21.75
CA PRO A 370 10.83 -12.98 -22.09
C PRO A 370 11.46 -12.43 -23.39
N ARG A 371 10.63 -12.16 -24.43
CA ARG A 371 11.09 -11.59 -25.70
C ARG A 371 11.75 -10.22 -25.51
N VAL A 372 11.14 -9.35 -24.70
CA VAL A 372 11.70 -8.01 -24.41
C VAL A 372 12.97 -8.12 -23.58
N VAL A 373 13.00 -8.98 -22.56
CA VAL A 373 14.21 -9.21 -21.75
C VAL A 373 15.36 -9.70 -22.61
N GLU A 374 15.13 -10.67 -23.50
CA GLU A 374 16.15 -11.20 -24.40
C GLU A 374 16.67 -10.12 -25.36
N TYR A 375 15.75 -9.32 -25.93
CA TYR A 375 16.11 -8.21 -26.80
C TYR A 375 17.00 -7.19 -26.09
N LEU A 376 16.64 -6.75 -24.87
CA LEU A 376 17.43 -5.81 -24.10
C LEU A 376 18.80 -6.40 -23.74
N ARG A 377 18.87 -7.67 -23.33
CA ARG A 377 20.13 -8.36 -23.05
C ARG A 377 21.04 -8.43 -24.27
N SER A 378 20.48 -8.62 -25.47
CA SER A 378 21.28 -8.67 -26.72
C SER A 378 22.02 -7.37 -27.00
N MET A 379 21.48 -6.23 -26.54
CA MET A 379 22.09 -4.91 -26.72
C MET A 379 22.93 -4.48 -25.52
N SER A 380 22.78 -5.12 -24.35
CA SER A 380 23.39 -4.70 -23.10
C SER A 380 24.89 -5.00 -23.05
N PRO A 381 25.76 -3.98 -22.84
CA PRO A 381 27.17 -4.19 -22.56
C PRO A 381 27.40 -4.98 -21.25
N VAL A 382 26.55 -4.71 -20.24
CA VAL A 382 26.62 -5.41 -18.94
C VAL A 382 26.37 -6.90 -19.12
N TRP A 383 25.36 -7.28 -19.90
CA TRP A 383 25.05 -8.68 -20.22
C TRP A 383 26.20 -9.37 -20.97
N LYS A 384 26.86 -8.66 -21.91
CA LYS A 384 28.04 -9.18 -22.62
C LYS A 384 29.20 -9.45 -21.68
N ASP A 385 29.43 -8.56 -20.71
CA ASP A 385 30.49 -8.74 -19.70
C ASP A 385 30.20 -9.91 -18.76
N LEU A 386 28.93 -10.09 -18.37
CA LEU A 386 28.48 -11.23 -17.57
C LEU A 386 28.68 -12.56 -18.33
N THR A 387 28.15 -12.65 -19.55
CA THR A 387 28.22 -13.90 -20.37
C THR A 387 29.62 -14.25 -20.84
N SER A 388 30.51 -13.26 -20.98
CA SER A 388 31.94 -13.49 -21.32
C SER A 388 32.81 -13.83 -20.10
N GLY A 389 32.24 -13.83 -18.89
CA GLY A 389 33.00 -14.11 -17.66
C GLY A 389 33.83 -12.95 -17.14
N LYS A 390 33.72 -11.74 -17.71
CA LYS A 390 34.39 -10.54 -17.19
C LYS A 390 33.76 -10.05 -15.89
N LYS A 391 32.47 -10.27 -15.71
CA LYS A 391 31.72 -10.05 -14.48
C LYS A 391 31.07 -11.36 -14.04
N GLN A 392 30.74 -11.47 -12.76
CA GLN A 392 29.99 -12.60 -12.22
C GLN A 392 28.52 -12.27 -12.13
N PHE A 393 27.66 -13.26 -12.39
CA PHE A 393 26.25 -13.18 -12.14
C PHE A 393 25.96 -13.06 -10.64
N MET A 394 24.96 -12.29 -10.28
CA MET A 394 24.50 -12.08 -8.89
C MET A 394 23.18 -12.81 -8.59
N LEU A 395 22.48 -13.28 -9.66
CA LEU A 395 21.24 -14.08 -9.59
C LEU A 395 21.45 -15.49 -10.12
#